data_41e5a05fb4bee42c15e4ee6a5cdfa836
#
_entry.id   41e5a05fb4bee42c15e4ee6a5cdfa836
#
_cell.length_a   1.000
_cell.length_b   1.000
_cell.length_c   1.000
_cell.angle_alpha   90.00
_cell.angle_beta   90.00
_cell.angle_gamma   90.00
#
_symmetry.space_group_name_H-M   'P 1'
#
loop_
_entity.id
_entity.type
_entity.pdbx_description
1 polymer ?
#
loop_
_entity_poly.entity_id
_entity_poly.type
_entity_poly.pdbx_seq_one_letter_code
_entity_poly.pdbx_strand_id
1 'polypeptide(L)'
;MEPENREILLRGAEAFGIDLAEGAILAFDIYLRELLKWNQKINLTGIRTEKGVVIKHFLDSLSVCSHIPGHTSLLDVGSGAGFPGIPLKMVQTSLQVTLIDSVRKKVDFQKHIVRLLDLRGIEAVHGRVQEEEVVQEMVSRFDMTISRAFSDTATFLHLSHLLLKRGGMAIAMRGKTTEEDIQRLSKEEGRRYRLQKHVSFVLPFTNFERTILLFEKQ
;
A
#
# COMPACT_ATOMS: atom_id res chain seq x y z
N MET A 1 -9.99 -9.84 16.98
CA MET A 1 -8.62 -9.39 17.33
C MET A 1 -8.43 -9.50 18.82
N GLU A 2 -7.38 -10.15 19.26
CA GLU A 2 -7.03 -10.25 20.67
C GLU A 2 -6.76 -8.86 21.27
N PRO A 3 -7.09 -8.61 22.58
CA PRO A 3 -6.92 -7.30 23.20
C PRO A 3 -5.51 -6.72 23.06
N GLU A 4 -4.47 -7.53 23.23
CA GLU A 4 -3.06 -7.12 23.05
C GLU A 4 -2.80 -6.62 21.62
N ASN A 5 -3.32 -7.29 20.61
CA ASN A 5 -3.12 -6.92 19.21
C ASN A 5 -3.91 -5.64 18.86
N ARG A 6 -5.06 -5.42 19.50
CA ARG A 6 -5.81 -4.16 19.39
C ARG A 6 -4.99 -2.99 19.95
N GLU A 7 -4.38 -3.16 21.12
CA GLU A 7 -3.52 -2.14 21.71
C GLU A 7 -2.30 -1.85 20.82
N ILE A 8 -1.66 -2.88 20.25
CA ILE A 8 -0.55 -2.73 19.30
C ILE A 8 -1.00 -1.90 18.09
N LEU A 9 -2.20 -2.17 17.53
CA LEU A 9 -2.73 -1.42 16.40
C LEU A 9 -2.92 0.06 16.76
N LEU A 10 -3.55 0.35 17.89
CA LEU A 10 -3.83 1.72 18.35
C LEU A 10 -2.53 2.51 18.58
N ARG A 11 -1.63 1.99 19.40
CA ARG A 11 -0.36 2.66 19.71
C ARG A 11 0.55 2.80 18.48
N GLY A 12 0.53 1.80 17.60
CA GLY A 12 1.29 1.86 16.35
C GLY A 12 0.73 2.88 15.36
N ALA A 13 -0.59 3.03 15.27
CA ALA A 13 -1.23 4.05 14.46
C ALA A 13 -0.97 5.46 15.03
N GLU A 14 -1.05 5.62 16.35
CA GLU A 14 -0.72 6.87 17.05
C GLU A 14 0.73 7.31 16.78
N ALA A 15 1.68 6.37 16.72
CA ALA A 15 3.08 6.66 16.38
C ALA A 15 3.24 7.26 14.96
N PHE A 16 2.27 7.03 14.07
CA PHE A 16 2.20 7.64 12.74
C PHE A 16 1.26 8.86 12.69
N GLY A 17 0.79 9.35 13.84
CA GLY A 17 -0.12 10.50 13.95
C GLY A 17 -1.56 10.18 13.51
N ILE A 18 -1.96 8.90 13.56
CA ILE A 18 -3.29 8.46 13.14
C ILE A 18 -4.10 8.08 14.39
N ASP A 19 -5.19 8.80 14.62
CA ASP A 19 -6.21 8.45 15.60
C ASP A 19 -7.26 7.56 14.94
N LEU A 20 -7.36 6.31 15.38
CA LEU A 20 -8.28 5.33 14.83
C LEU A 20 -9.63 5.42 15.53
N ALA A 21 -10.65 5.88 14.79
CA ALA A 21 -12.03 5.81 15.26
C ALA A 21 -12.46 4.34 15.49
N GLU A 22 -13.41 4.11 16.38
CA GLU A 22 -13.90 2.77 16.76
C GLU A 22 -14.39 1.96 15.54
N GLY A 23 -15.04 2.63 14.58
CA GLY A 23 -15.46 1.98 13.33
C GLY A 23 -14.29 1.47 12.49
N ALA A 24 -13.16 2.19 12.45
CA ALA A 24 -11.96 1.74 11.77
C ALA A 24 -11.33 0.53 12.48
N ILE A 25 -11.29 0.53 13.82
CA ILE A 25 -10.78 -0.59 14.62
C ILE A 25 -11.60 -1.86 14.35
N LEU A 26 -12.93 -1.74 14.31
CA LEU A 26 -13.82 -2.84 13.99
C LEU A 26 -13.57 -3.37 12.55
N ALA A 27 -13.36 -2.48 11.60
CA ALA A 27 -13.05 -2.84 10.23
C ALA A 27 -11.70 -3.58 10.13
N PHE A 28 -10.67 -3.14 10.86
CA PHE A 28 -9.39 -3.87 10.95
C PHE A 28 -9.55 -5.26 11.57
N ASP A 29 -10.40 -5.40 12.58
CA ASP A 29 -10.68 -6.69 13.20
C ASP A 29 -11.37 -7.66 12.22
N ILE A 30 -12.37 -7.19 11.47
CA ILE A 30 -13.04 -7.97 10.43
C ILE A 30 -12.04 -8.38 9.35
N TYR A 31 -11.24 -7.43 8.86
CA TYR A 31 -10.22 -7.70 7.83
C TYR A 31 -9.19 -8.73 8.29
N LEU A 32 -8.69 -8.61 9.53
CA LEU A 32 -7.76 -9.57 10.13
C LEU A 32 -8.34 -10.98 10.14
N ARG A 33 -9.56 -11.15 10.64
CA ARG A 33 -10.23 -12.47 10.71
C ARG A 33 -10.42 -13.08 9.33
N GLU A 34 -10.90 -12.31 8.37
CA GLU A 34 -11.09 -12.81 7.02
C GLU A 34 -9.75 -13.12 6.34
N LEU A 35 -8.71 -12.29 6.51
CA LEU A 35 -7.40 -12.57 5.97
C LEU A 35 -6.84 -13.90 6.48
N LEU A 36 -6.87 -14.13 7.79
CA LEU A 36 -6.38 -15.37 8.38
C LEU A 36 -7.18 -16.59 7.93
N LYS A 37 -8.51 -16.47 7.85
CA LYS A 37 -9.41 -17.51 7.38
C LYS A 37 -9.15 -17.90 5.91
N TRP A 38 -9.05 -16.91 5.02
CA TRP A 38 -8.77 -17.16 3.61
C TRP A 38 -7.36 -17.68 3.40
N ASN A 39 -6.38 -17.19 4.17
CA ASN A 39 -4.98 -17.59 4.06
C ASN A 39 -4.75 -19.08 4.41
N GLN A 40 -5.70 -19.74 5.13
CA GLN A 40 -5.68 -21.18 5.36
C GLN A 40 -5.94 -21.99 4.07
N LYS A 41 -6.67 -21.39 3.12
CA LYS A 41 -7.09 -22.07 1.88
C LYS A 41 -6.30 -21.64 0.65
N ILE A 42 -5.93 -20.36 0.61
CA ILE A 42 -5.19 -19.78 -0.50
C ILE A 42 -4.04 -18.92 0.06
N ASN A 43 -2.86 -19.06 -0.45
CA ASN A 43 -1.67 -18.33 0.03
C ASN A 43 -1.76 -16.83 -0.33
N LEU A 44 -2.47 -16.05 0.50
CA LEU A 44 -2.58 -14.60 0.35
C LEU A 44 -1.32 -13.90 0.87
N THR A 45 -0.77 -14.41 1.98
CA THR A 45 0.43 -13.87 2.64
C THR A 45 1.19 -14.97 3.38
N GLY A 46 2.50 -14.79 3.52
CA GLY A 46 3.33 -15.66 4.37
C GLY A 46 3.12 -15.45 5.88
N ILE A 47 2.40 -14.40 6.29
CA ILE A 47 2.17 -14.06 7.69
C ILE A 47 0.89 -14.76 8.16
N ARG A 48 1.01 -15.53 9.26
CA ARG A 48 -0.09 -16.42 9.73
C ARG A 48 -0.56 -16.11 11.15
N THR A 49 0.02 -15.14 11.84
CA THR A 49 -0.35 -14.76 13.21
C THR A 49 -1.05 -13.40 13.21
N GLU A 50 -2.01 -13.19 14.12
CA GLU A 50 -2.69 -11.91 14.29
C GLU A 50 -1.70 -10.77 14.50
N LYS A 51 -0.79 -10.92 15.48
CA LYS A 51 0.25 -9.92 15.78
C LYS A 51 1.11 -9.59 14.55
N GLY A 52 1.48 -10.62 13.79
CA GLY A 52 2.25 -10.44 12.56
C GLY A 52 1.49 -9.64 11.50
N VAL A 53 0.19 -9.91 11.31
CA VAL A 53 -0.67 -9.16 10.37
C VAL A 53 -0.82 -7.71 10.83
N VAL A 54 -1.13 -7.49 12.11
CA VAL A 54 -1.29 -6.15 12.67
C VAL A 54 -0.02 -5.32 12.44
N ILE A 55 1.14 -5.84 12.77
CA ILE A 55 2.39 -5.08 12.67
C ILE A 55 2.86 -4.98 11.22
N LYS A 56 3.03 -6.12 10.53
CA LYS A 56 3.72 -6.18 9.23
C LYS A 56 2.81 -5.90 8.04
N HIS A 57 1.50 -5.85 8.24
CA HIS A 57 0.57 -5.47 7.18
C HIS A 57 -0.18 -4.18 7.52
N PHE A 58 -0.89 -4.10 8.64
CA PHE A 58 -1.68 -2.92 8.94
C PHE A 58 -0.80 -1.71 9.27
N LEU A 59 0.05 -1.79 10.30
CA LEU A 59 0.91 -0.66 10.67
C LEU A 59 1.91 -0.29 9.58
N ASP A 60 2.48 -1.28 8.89
CA ASP A 60 3.35 -1.05 7.74
C ASP A 60 2.61 -0.25 6.64
N SER A 61 1.35 -0.59 6.35
CA SER A 61 0.51 0.16 5.39
C SER A 61 0.17 1.57 5.87
N LEU A 62 -0.10 1.74 7.17
CA LEU A 62 -0.44 3.05 7.74
C LEU A 62 0.75 4.01 7.80
N SER A 63 1.98 3.52 7.78
CA SER A 63 3.20 4.33 7.85
C SER A 63 3.32 5.38 6.73
N VAL A 64 2.66 5.18 5.60
CA VAL A 64 2.70 6.09 4.45
C VAL A 64 1.54 7.11 4.45
N CYS A 65 0.58 6.97 5.36
CA CYS A 65 -0.67 7.72 5.36
C CYS A 65 -0.46 9.25 5.31
N SER A 66 0.49 9.78 6.09
CA SER A 66 0.80 11.22 6.14
C SER A 66 1.39 11.78 4.84
N HIS A 67 1.76 10.93 3.89
CA HIS A 67 2.31 11.32 2.60
C HIS A 67 1.28 11.28 1.46
N ILE A 68 0.04 10.90 1.75
CA ILE A 68 -1.04 10.80 0.77
C ILE A 68 -2.11 11.83 1.13
N PRO A 69 -2.27 12.92 0.34
CA PRO A 69 -3.33 13.89 0.56
C PRO A 69 -4.72 13.26 0.42
N GLY A 70 -5.72 13.84 1.11
CA GLY A 70 -7.11 13.45 0.89
C GLY A 70 -7.57 13.71 -0.55
N HIS A 71 -8.62 13.02 -0.97
CA HIS A 71 -9.19 13.09 -2.34
C HIS A 71 -8.24 12.67 -3.48
N THR A 72 -7.15 11.98 -3.16
CA THR A 72 -6.17 11.47 -4.13
C THR A 72 -6.71 10.25 -4.88
N SER A 73 -6.50 10.19 -6.20
CA SER A 73 -6.63 8.96 -6.97
C SER A 73 -5.35 8.14 -6.85
N LEU A 74 -5.42 7.01 -6.14
CA LEU A 74 -4.30 6.15 -5.78
C LEU A 74 -4.38 4.81 -6.49
N LEU A 75 -3.33 4.40 -7.18
CA LEU A 75 -3.17 3.05 -7.71
C LEU A 75 -2.20 2.25 -6.83
N ASP A 76 -2.66 1.16 -6.24
CA ASP A 76 -1.84 0.20 -5.49
C ASP A 76 -1.39 -0.93 -6.44
N VAL A 77 -0.11 -0.90 -6.82
CA VAL A 77 0.47 -1.82 -7.81
C VAL A 77 1.02 -3.06 -7.14
N GLY A 78 0.46 -4.22 -7.51
CA GLY A 78 0.80 -5.48 -6.88
C GLY A 78 0.26 -5.56 -5.45
N SER A 79 -0.99 -5.14 -5.27
CA SER A 79 -1.64 -4.93 -3.97
C SER A 79 -1.77 -6.19 -3.09
N GLY A 80 -1.52 -7.37 -3.65
CA GLY A 80 -1.51 -8.62 -2.89
C GLY A 80 -2.85 -8.92 -2.22
N ALA A 81 -2.84 -9.04 -0.91
CA ALA A 81 -4.08 -9.17 -0.15
C ALA A 81 -4.76 -7.80 0.14
N GLY A 82 -4.41 -6.73 -0.60
CA GLY A 82 -4.98 -5.39 -0.48
C GLY A 82 -4.12 -4.42 0.32
N PHE A 83 -2.80 -4.63 0.36
CA PHE A 83 -1.85 -3.80 1.11
C PHE A 83 -0.90 -3.02 0.20
N PRO A 84 -0.80 -1.69 0.39
CA PRO A 84 -1.35 -0.90 1.49
C PRO A 84 -2.75 -0.31 1.24
N GLY A 85 -3.33 -0.47 0.05
CA GLY A 85 -4.49 0.28 -0.42
C GLY A 85 -5.75 0.17 0.46
N ILE A 86 -6.13 -1.03 0.94
CA ILE A 86 -7.32 -1.21 1.79
C ILE A 86 -7.13 -0.54 3.16
N PRO A 87 -6.04 -0.75 3.93
CA PRO A 87 -5.80 -0.03 5.18
C PRO A 87 -5.81 1.49 5.02
N LEU A 88 -5.21 2.03 3.95
CA LEU A 88 -5.23 3.45 3.65
C LEU A 88 -6.66 3.95 3.43
N LYS A 89 -7.46 3.23 2.65
CA LYS A 89 -8.86 3.58 2.41
C LYS A 89 -9.71 3.55 3.68
N MET A 90 -9.44 2.63 4.59
CA MET A 90 -10.17 2.52 5.87
C MET A 90 -9.95 3.73 6.77
N VAL A 91 -8.76 4.35 6.74
CA VAL A 91 -8.43 5.53 7.56
C VAL A 91 -8.60 6.85 6.81
N GLN A 92 -8.51 6.85 5.50
CA GLN A 92 -8.71 8.03 4.63
C GLN A 92 -9.85 7.77 3.65
N THR A 93 -11.07 7.91 4.13
CA THR A 93 -12.30 7.57 3.36
C THR A 93 -12.50 8.40 2.09
N SER A 94 -11.83 9.54 1.98
CA SER A 94 -11.88 10.42 0.78
C SER A 94 -11.02 9.92 -0.39
N LEU A 95 -10.09 8.97 -0.18
CA LEU A 95 -9.27 8.42 -1.26
C LEU A 95 -10.13 7.72 -2.33
N GLN A 96 -9.69 7.80 -3.59
CA GLN A 96 -10.16 6.94 -4.66
C GLN A 96 -9.06 5.91 -4.95
N VAL A 97 -9.29 4.65 -4.63
CA VAL A 97 -8.27 3.60 -4.66
C VAL A 97 -8.56 2.58 -5.75
N THR A 98 -7.59 2.31 -6.60
CA THR A 98 -7.60 1.16 -7.50
C THR A 98 -6.51 0.19 -7.05
N LEU A 99 -6.90 -1.03 -6.73
CA LEU A 99 -6.00 -2.13 -6.38
C LEU A 99 -5.77 -2.96 -7.63
N ILE A 100 -4.52 -3.23 -8.01
CA ILE A 100 -4.23 -4.14 -9.12
C ILE A 100 -3.29 -5.26 -8.70
N ASP A 101 -3.66 -6.50 -9.04
CA ASP A 101 -2.80 -7.68 -8.82
C ASP A 101 -3.02 -8.71 -9.94
N SER A 102 -1.95 -9.38 -10.32
CA SER A 102 -1.97 -10.41 -11.37
C SER A 102 -2.55 -11.76 -10.92
N VAL A 103 -2.76 -11.94 -9.62
CA VAL A 103 -3.25 -13.19 -9.04
C VAL A 103 -4.75 -13.10 -8.75
N ARG A 104 -5.56 -13.74 -9.58
CA ARG A 104 -7.03 -13.74 -9.49
C ARG A 104 -7.55 -13.96 -8.06
N LYS A 105 -7.04 -14.98 -7.38
CA LYS A 105 -7.48 -15.34 -6.01
C LYS A 105 -7.26 -14.20 -5.01
N LYS A 106 -6.20 -13.40 -5.18
CA LYS A 106 -5.95 -12.21 -4.33
C LYS A 106 -6.94 -11.11 -4.64
N VAL A 107 -7.24 -10.87 -5.91
CA VAL A 107 -8.27 -9.90 -6.34
C VAL A 107 -9.66 -10.30 -5.84
N ASP A 108 -10.00 -11.59 -5.89
CA ASP A 108 -11.27 -12.09 -5.37
C ASP A 108 -11.39 -11.84 -3.85
N PHE A 109 -10.30 -12.03 -3.11
CA PHE A 109 -10.23 -11.68 -1.70
C PHE A 109 -10.39 -10.16 -1.47
N GLN A 110 -9.69 -9.31 -2.23
CA GLN A 110 -9.83 -7.86 -2.15
C GLN A 110 -11.29 -7.43 -2.37
N LYS A 111 -11.94 -7.95 -3.42
CA LYS A 111 -13.36 -7.70 -3.70
C LYS A 111 -14.28 -8.15 -2.56
N HIS A 112 -13.95 -9.29 -1.94
CA HIS A 112 -14.67 -9.77 -0.76
C HIS A 112 -14.57 -8.78 0.40
N ILE A 113 -13.36 -8.33 0.75
CA ILE A 113 -13.13 -7.37 1.83
C ILE A 113 -13.79 -6.02 1.55
N VAL A 114 -13.63 -5.47 0.34
CA VAL A 114 -14.24 -4.20 -0.07
C VAL A 114 -15.76 -4.24 0.13
N ARG A 115 -16.41 -5.32 -0.32
CA ARG A 115 -17.86 -5.52 -0.15
C ARG A 115 -18.24 -5.74 1.32
N LEU A 116 -17.50 -6.55 2.07
CA LEU A 116 -17.81 -6.89 3.45
C LEU A 116 -17.74 -5.66 4.38
N LEU A 117 -16.80 -4.75 4.10
CA LEU A 117 -16.59 -3.51 4.87
C LEU A 117 -17.36 -2.32 4.27
N ASP A 118 -18.21 -2.52 3.25
CA ASP A 118 -18.93 -1.45 2.51
C ASP A 118 -18.02 -0.27 2.14
N LEU A 119 -16.80 -0.54 1.68
CA LEU A 119 -15.85 0.50 1.30
C LEU A 119 -16.25 1.09 -0.05
N ARG A 120 -16.47 2.41 -0.11
CA ARG A 120 -16.83 3.13 -1.34
C ARG A 120 -15.62 3.86 -1.91
N GLY A 121 -15.56 4.01 -3.23
CA GLY A 121 -14.42 4.66 -3.90
C GLY A 121 -13.14 3.81 -3.84
N ILE A 122 -13.30 2.49 -3.85
CA ILE A 122 -12.23 1.52 -3.99
C ILE A 122 -12.66 0.38 -4.90
N GLU A 123 -11.80 -0.01 -5.82
CA GLU A 123 -12.02 -1.13 -6.73
C GLU A 123 -10.80 -2.05 -6.77
N ALA A 124 -11.03 -3.32 -7.14
CA ALA A 124 -9.97 -4.30 -7.32
C ALA A 124 -10.01 -4.88 -8.74
N VAL A 125 -8.91 -4.73 -9.45
CA VAL A 125 -8.70 -5.09 -10.84
C VAL A 125 -7.75 -6.26 -10.95
N HIS A 126 -8.14 -7.28 -11.71
CA HIS A 126 -7.25 -8.38 -12.05
C HIS A 126 -6.53 -8.06 -13.34
N GLY A 127 -5.21 -7.99 -13.30
CA GLY A 127 -4.37 -7.71 -14.46
C GLY A 127 -2.93 -7.41 -14.05
N ARG A 128 -2.10 -7.26 -15.04
CA ARG A 128 -0.72 -6.81 -14.88
C ARG A 128 -0.58 -5.42 -15.46
N VAL A 129 0.05 -4.53 -14.72
CA VAL A 129 0.30 -3.15 -15.18
C VAL A 129 1.22 -3.06 -16.41
N GLN A 130 1.79 -4.18 -16.87
CA GLN A 130 2.56 -4.29 -18.12
C GLN A 130 1.67 -4.63 -19.32
N GLU A 131 0.46 -5.12 -19.12
CA GLU A 131 -0.46 -5.49 -20.19
C GLU A 131 -0.98 -4.22 -20.88
N GLU A 132 -0.89 -4.18 -22.21
CA GLU A 132 -1.22 -2.99 -23.00
C GLU A 132 -2.64 -2.52 -22.78
N GLU A 133 -3.58 -3.43 -22.67
CA GLU A 133 -5.00 -3.14 -22.38
C GLU A 133 -5.17 -2.42 -21.04
N VAL A 134 -4.47 -2.90 -20.00
CA VAL A 134 -4.47 -2.29 -18.67
C VAL A 134 -3.86 -0.89 -18.71
N VAL A 135 -2.73 -0.74 -19.42
CA VAL A 135 -2.08 0.57 -19.57
C VAL A 135 -3.00 1.54 -20.29
N GLN A 136 -3.64 1.15 -21.39
CA GLN A 136 -4.56 2.00 -22.16
C GLN A 136 -5.75 2.48 -21.32
N GLU A 137 -6.31 1.62 -20.47
CA GLU A 137 -7.41 1.99 -19.58
C GLU A 137 -6.98 2.92 -18.44
N MET A 138 -5.72 2.86 -18.02
CA MET A 138 -5.22 3.51 -16.81
C MET A 138 -4.22 4.65 -17.06
N VAL A 139 -3.86 4.93 -18.31
CA VAL A 139 -2.86 5.95 -18.64
C VAL A 139 -3.25 7.33 -18.10
N SER A 140 -2.30 7.95 -17.38
CA SER A 140 -2.44 9.31 -16.81
C SER A 140 -3.71 9.53 -15.95
N ARG A 141 -4.20 8.49 -15.29
CA ARG A 141 -5.41 8.56 -14.44
C ARG A 141 -5.14 8.88 -12.99
N PHE A 142 -3.94 8.56 -12.47
CA PHE A 142 -3.68 8.58 -11.05
C PHE A 142 -2.85 9.78 -10.63
N ASP A 143 -3.22 10.36 -9.48
CA ASP A 143 -2.41 11.37 -8.81
C ASP A 143 -1.20 10.72 -8.13
N MET A 144 -1.41 9.50 -7.63
CA MET A 144 -0.36 8.73 -6.96
C MET A 144 -0.38 7.26 -7.34
N THR A 145 0.79 6.65 -7.43
CA THR A 145 0.96 5.20 -7.45
C THR A 145 1.72 4.76 -6.21
N ILE A 146 1.38 3.61 -5.68
CA ILE A 146 2.08 3.03 -4.53
C ILE A 146 2.38 1.57 -4.78
N SER A 147 3.51 1.10 -4.27
CA SER A 147 3.77 -0.32 -4.20
C SER A 147 4.54 -0.69 -2.95
N ARG A 148 4.17 -1.83 -2.39
CA ARG A 148 4.85 -2.46 -1.28
C ARG A 148 5.45 -3.79 -1.74
N ALA A 149 6.76 -3.98 -1.52
CA ALA A 149 7.46 -5.21 -1.88
C ALA A 149 7.51 -5.53 -3.39
N PHE A 150 7.46 -4.52 -4.25
CA PHE A 150 7.85 -4.71 -5.64
C PHE A 150 9.34 -5.09 -5.68
N SER A 151 9.69 -6.10 -6.47
CA SER A 151 11.05 -6.68 -6.47
C SER A 151 12.12 -5.67 -6.83
N ASP A 152 11.80 -4.74 -7.74
CA ASP A 152 12.70 -3.69 -8.22
C ASP A 152 11.99 -2.34 -8.30
N THR A 153 12.58 -1.33 -7.65
CA THR A 153 12.00 0.02 -7.61
C THR A 153 12.05 0.71 -8.98
N ALA A 154 13.11 0.51 -9.77
CA ALA A 154 13.21 1.10 -11.11
C ALA A 154 12.10 0.56 -12.03
N THR A 155 11.84 -0.74 -11.99
CA THR A 155 10.71 -1.34 -12.72
C THR A 155 9.37 -0.75 -12.27
N PHE A 156 9.15 -0.59 -10.96
CA PHE A 156 7.94 0.04 -10.44
C PHE A 156 7.78 1.49 -10.94
N LEU A 157 8.84 2.30 -10.90
CA LEU A 157 8.84 3.68 -11.39
C LEU A 157 8.57 3.73 -12.90
N HIS A 158 9.19 2.85 -13.69
CA HIS A 158 8.95 2.76 -15.12
C HIS A 158 7.48 2.50 -15.45
N LEU A 159 6.85 1.54 -14.78
CA LEU A 159 5.43 1.23 -14.96
C LEU A 159 4.53 2.37 -14.47
N SER A 160 4.84 2.95 -13.34
CA SER A 160 4.10 4.08 -12.75
C SER A 160 4.11 5.32 -13.65
N HIS A 161 5.17 5.52 -14.43
CA HIS A 161 5.31 6.70 -15.28
C HIS A 161 4.15 6.87 -16.28
N LEU A 162 3.71 5.79 -16.90
CA LEU A 162 2.59 5.84 -17.84
C LEU A 162 1.24 6.10 -17.15
N LEU A 163 1.08 5.62 -15.94
CA LEU A 163 -0.19 5.62 -15.19
C LEU A 163 -0.42 6.92 -14.41
N LEU A 164 0.67 7.60 -14.03
CA LEU A 164 0.64 8.85 -13.30
C LEU A 164 0.28 10.03 -14.20
N LYS A 165 -0.52 10.95 -13.68
CA LYS A 165 -0.66 12.30 -14.21
C LYS A 165 0.68 13.03 -14.20
N ARG A 166 0.80 14.11 -14.97
CA ARG A 166 1.98 15.00 -14.89
C ARG A 166 2.08 15.61 -13.48
N GLY A 167 3.26 15.59 -12.89
CA GLY A 167 3.46 16.01 -11.49
C GLY A 167 2.91 15.02 -10.45
N GLY A 168 2.41 13.85 -10.87
CA GLY A 168 1.95 12.80 -9.96
C GLY A 168 3.11 12.13 -9.23
N MET A 169 2.80 11.44 -8.13
CA MET A 169 3.80 10.87 -7.22
C MET A 169 3.83 9.35 -7.27
N ALA A 170 5.00 8.75 -7.39
CA ALA A 170 5.22 7.34 -7.15
C ALA A 170 5.79 7.11 -5.75
N ILE A 171 5.16 6.24 -4.97
CA ILE A 171 5.56 5.89 -3.60
C ILE A 171 6.06 4.46 -3.58
N ALA A 172 7.35 4.27 -3.30
CA ALA A 172 7.93 2.96 -3.10
C ALA A 172 8.16 2.68 -1.60
N MET A 173 7.43 1.70 -1.06
CA MET A 173 7.61 1.21 0.30
C MET A 173 8.62 0.07 0.31
N ARG A 174 9.76 0.30 0.96
CA ARG A 174 10.89 -0.63 0.96
C ARG A 174 11.24 -1.12 2.36
N GLY A 175 11.97 -2.21 2.43
CA GLY A 175 12.76 -2.55 3.62
C GLY A 175 13.91 -1.56 3.81
N LYS A 176 14.92 -1.98 4.57
CA LYS A 176 16.17 -1.20 4.69
C LYS A 176 16.73 -0.85 3.31
N THR A 177 17.00 0.42 3.08
CA THR A 177 17.59 0.94 1.84
C THR A 177 18.73 1.89 2.23
N THR A 178 19.89 1.73 1.63
CA THR A 178 21.05 2.58 1.94
C THR A 178 20.97 3.92 1.20
N GLU A 179 21.65 4.94 1.68
CA GLU A 179 21.78 6.22 0.99
C GLU A 179 22.39 6.05 -0.41
N GLU A 180 23.35 5.14 -0.57
CA GLU A 180 23.98 4.83 -1.85
C GLU A 180 22.95 4.27 -2.85
N ASP A 181 22.08 3.35 -2.39
CA ASP A 181 20.99 2.82 -3.23
C ASP A 181 20.00 3.89 -3.63
N ILE A 182 19.65 4.80 -2.71
CA ILE A 182 18.73 5.92 -2.99
C ILE A 182 19.35 6.88 -3.99
N GLN A 183 20.62 7.24 -3.83
CA GLN A 183 21.33 8.13 -4.75
C GLN A 183 21.48 7.52 -6.14
N ARG A 184 21.84 6.23 -6.21
CA ARG A 184 21.93 5.49 -7.47
C ARG A 184 20.58 5.51 -8.20
N LEU A 185 19.51 5.13 -7.55
CA LEU A 185 18.16 5.12 -8.12
C LEU A 185 17.72 6.51 -8.58
N SER A 186 17.97 7.53 -7.76
CA SER A 186 17.64 8.91 -8.11
C SER A 186 18.39 9.41 -9.34
N LYS A 187 19.65 9.01 -9.51
CA LYS A 187 20.45 9.35 -10.70
C LYS A 187 19.97 8.60 -11.94
N GLU A 188 19.67 7.33 -11.83
CA GLU A 188 19.19 6.48 -12.93
C GLU A 188 17.84 6.97 -13.46
N GLU A 189 16.91 7.33 -12.57
CA GLU A 189 15.55 7.76 -12.91
C GLU A 189 15.40 9.28 -13.08
N GLY A 190 16.44 10.07 -12.86
CA GLY A 190 16.41 11.54 -12.78
C GLY A 190 15.89 12.28 -14.04
N ARG A 191 15.79 11.59 -15.20
CA ARG A 191 15.14 12.16 -16.39
C ARG A 191 13.61 12.08 -16.34
N ARG A 192 13.06 11.14 -15.58
CA ARG A 192 11.61 10.86 -15.49
C ARG A 192 11.02 11.28 -14.15
N TYR A 193 11.84 11.21 -13.11
CA TYR A 193 11.42 11.43 -11.74
C TYR A 193 12.40 12.30 -10.98
N ARG A 194 11.85 13.11 -10.09
CA ARG A 194 12.62 13.82 -9.06
C ARG A 194 12.31 13.17 -7.70
N LEU A 195 13.32 12.69 -7.00
CA LEU A 195 13.15 12.27 -5.60
C LEU A 195 12.80 13.50 -4.74
N GLN A 196 11.56 13.53 -4.24
CA GLN A 196 11.07 14.63 -3.40
C GLN A 196 11.42 14.43 -1.94
N LYS A 197 11.33 13.19 -1.50
CA LYS A 197 11.54 12.84 -0.09
C LYS A 197 11.88 11.37 0.05
N HIS A 198 12.73 11.05 1.02
CA HIS A 198 12.81 9.72 1.59
C HIS A 198 12.66 9.78 3.11
N VAL A 199 12.07 8.75 3.69
CA VAL A 199 11.85 8.62 5.13
C VAL A 199 12.24 7.22 5.55
N SER A 200 13.24 7.12 6.43
CA SER A 200 13.65 5.86 7.04
C SER A 200 13.21 5.83 8.50
N PHE A 201 12.65 4.71 8.93
CA PHE A 201 12.15 4.52 10.29
C PHE A 201 12.21 3.03 10.67
N VAL A 202 12.06 2.74 11.95
CA VAL A 202 11.85 1.38 12.45
C VAL A 202 10.36 1.16 12.65
N LEU A 203 9.85 0.08 12.07
CA LEU A 203 8.43 -0.27 12.21
C LEU A 203 8.11 -0.53 13.69
N PRO A 204 7.10 0.14 14.28
CA PRO A 204 6.75 0.00 15.68
C PRO A 204 6.65 -1.47 16.13
N PHE A 205 7.11 -1.75 17.35
CA PHE A 205 7.14 -3.08 17.96
C PHE A 205 8.04 -4.11 17.27
N THR A 206 8.97 -3.66 16.43
CA THR A 206 9.95 -4.52 15.74
C THR A 206 11.32 -3.84 15.63
N ASN A 207 12.30 -4.59 15.10
CA ASN A 207 13.59 -4.05 14.66
C ASN A 207 13.66 -3.93 13.12
N PHE A 208 12.53 -3.95 12.42
CA PHE A 208 12.50 -3.89 10.96
C PHE A 208 12.62 -2.45 10.49
N GLU A 209 13.72 -2.15 9.83
CA GLU A 209 13.90 -0.88 9.14
C GLU A 209 13.00 -0.81 7.91
N ARG A 210 12.43 0.37 7.67
CA ARG A 210 11.60 0.71 6.53
C ARG A 210 12.09 2.00 5.91
N THR A 211 11.95 2.06 4.59
CA THR A 211 12.20 3.28 3.81
C THR A 211 11.03 3.54 2.88
N ILE A 212 10.49 4.74 2.93
CA ILE A 212 9.48 5.25 1.99
C ILE A 212 10.19 6.22 1.07
N LEU A 213 10.12 5.97 -0.24
CA LEU A 213 10.67 6.84 -1.27
C LEU A 213 9.52 7.49 -2.05
N LEU A 214 9.55 8.82 -2.17
CA LEU A 214 8.54 9.61 -2.89
C LEU A 214 9.20 10.26 -4.11
N PHE A 215 8.76 9.85 -5.29
CA PHE A 215 9.25 10.32 -6.58
C PHE A 215 8.16 11.10 -7.32
N GLU A 216 8.43 12.34 -7.68
CA GLU A 216 7.55 13.15 -8.52
C GLU A 216 7.88 12.93 -10.00
N LYS A 217 6.86 12.63 -10.80
CA LYS A 217 6.95 12.54 -12.27
C LYS A 217 7.20 13.91 -12.86
N GLN A 218 8.25 14.03 -13.69
CA GLN A 218 8.64 15.24 -14.42
C GLN A 218 7.85 15.45 -15.72
#